data_18d21e3b7a39cf8087456957cf29d654
#
_entry.id   18d21e3b7a39cf8087456957cf29d654
#
_cell.length_a   1.000
_cell.length_b   1.000
_cell.length_c   1.000
_cell.angle_alpha   90.00
_cell.angle_beta   90.00
_cell.angle_gamma   90.00
#
_symmetry.space_group_name_H-M   'P 1'
#
loop_
_entity.id
_entity.type
_entity.pdbx_description
1 polymer ?
#
loop_
_entity_poly.entity_id
_entity_poly.type
_entity_poly.pdbx_seq_one_letter_code
_entity_poly.pdbx_strand_id
1 'polypeptide(L)'
;SSVANGDYDVYIKEWATDAAKVGHPIYLRVGHEMNDSYRYKWGAMNNDPSEFVAAFKHVKDVFDSVGATDIIWVWSPHIAKGKFPEYYPGNDYVDIIATGALNYGTSANFSDWWTFEETFGKYYDQLASFYKPIMIAEFGSLKIGGSRAKWFGDAFENFNTKYPFVNTILFFHYASDKTLTYNKDLNWA
;
A
#
# COMPACT_ATOMS: atom_id res chain seq x y z
N SER A 1 11.33 17.40 6.31
CA SER A 1 10.00 16.90 6.72
C SER A 1 9.78 17.11 8.20
N SER A 2 8.66 17.72 8.59
CA SER A 2 8.29 17.95 10.00
C SER A 2 8.26 16.66 10.83
N VAL A 3 7.83 15.55 10.23
CA VAL A 3 7.85 14.25 10.91
C VAL A 3 9.28 13.82 11.23
N ALA A 4 10.19 13.90 10.25
CA ALA A 4 11.58 13.50 10.44
C ALA A 4 12.34 14.40 11.45
N ASN A 5 11.87 15.63 11.63
CA ASN A 5 12.45 16.57 12.60
C ASN A 5 11.91 16.41 14.04
N GLY A 6 10.95 15.50 14.24
CA GLY A 6 10.36 15.23 15.56
C GLY A 6 9.21 16.15 15.97
N ASP A 7 8.70 16.99 15.08
CA ASP A 7 7.61 17.93 15.40
C ASP A 7 6.32 17.20 15.85
N TYR A 8 6.20 15.91 15.52
CA TYR A 8 5.06 15.05 15.88
C TYR A 8 5.39 13.96 16.90
N ASP A 9 6.57 13.98 17.53
CA ASP A 9 7.03 12.93 18.43
C ASP A 9 6.10 12.64 19.59
N VAL A 10 5.49 13.65 20.16
CA VAL A 10 4.53 13.48 21.27
C VAL A 10 3.37 12.59 20.81
N TYR A 11 2.75 12.94 19.69
CA TYR A 11 1.65 12.17 19.10
C TYR A 11 2.07 10.74 18.72
N ILE A 12 3.23 10.59 18.06
CA ILE A 12 3.73 9.28 17.62
C ILE A 12 4.03 8.38 18.83
N LYS A 13 4.63 8.93 19.91
CA LYS A 13 4.93 8.19 21.15
C LYS A 13 3.67 7.74 21.88
N GLU A 14 2.66 8.60 21.97
CA GLU A 14 1.37 8.22 22.54
C GLU A 14 0.74 7.05 21.78
N TRP A 15 0.69 7.15 20.46
CA TRP A 15 0.15 6.09 19.63
C TRP A 15 0.97 4.79 19.73
N ALA A 16 2.30 4.88 19.70
CA ALA A 16 3.19 3.73 19.84
C ALA A 16 3.04 3.04 21.20
N THR A 17 2.90 3.84 22.29
CA THR A 17 2.67 3.33 23.64
C THR A 17 1.33 2.57 23.74
N ASP A 18 0.30 3.05 23.07
CA ASP A 18 -0.99 2.36 23.05
C ASP A 18 -0.95 1.11 22.15
N ALA A 19 -0.27 1.18 21.02
CA ALA A 19 -0.04 0.03 20.15
C ALA A 19 0.69 -1.11 20.89
N ALA A 20 1.68 -0.81 21.71
CA ALA A 20 2.40 -1.79 22.53
C ALA A 20 1.51 -2.56 23.51
N LYS A 21 0.35 -2.00 23.88
CA LYS A 21 -0.60 -2.62 24.83
C LYS A 21 -1.60 -3.57 24.16
N VAL A 22 -1.64 -3.58 22.84
CA VAL A 22 -2.66 -4.35 22.06
C VAL A 22 -2.48 -5.86 22.24
N GLY A 23 -1.24 -6.34 22.40
CA GLY A 23 -0.92 -7.72 22.71
C GLY A 23 -1.03 -8.69 21.52
N HIS A 24 -1.04 -8.17 20.30
CA HIS A 24 -0.94 -8.93 19.06
C HIS A 24 -0.31 -8.06 17.94
N PRO A 25 0.23 -8.66 16.88
CA PRO A 25 0.85 -7.94 15.79
C PRO A 25 -0.09 -6.94 15.10
N ILE A 26 0.45 -5.74 14.84
CA ILE A 26 -0.23 -4.67 14.09
C ILE A 26 0.52 -4.42 12.79
N TYR A 27 -0.16 -4.54 11.66
CA TYR A 27 0.37 -4.14 10.36
C TYR A 27 0.23 -2.63 10.18
N LEU A 28 1.34 -1.91 10.29
CA LEU A 28 1.35 -0.45 10.22
C LEU A 28 1.80 0.04 8.84
N ARG A 29 0.87 0.62 8.09
CA ARG A 29 1.08 1.16 6.75
C ARG A 29 1.22 2.67 6.78
N VAL A 30 2.45 3.17 6.95
CA VAL A 30 2.76 4.59 7.10
C VAL A 30 2.85 5.26 5.73
N GLY A 31 2.08 6.34 5.53
CA GLY A 31 2.18 7.21 4.35
C GLY A 31 2.06 6.44 3.01
N HIS A 32 1.05 5.59 2.87
CA HIS A 32 0.83 4.81 1.65
C HIS A 32 0.77 5.67 0.39
N GLU A 33 1.13 5.08 -0.76
CA GLU A 33 1.14 5.74 -2.07
C GLU A 33 1.97 7.04 -2.11
N MET A 34 3.07 7.08 -1.36
CA MET A 34 3.96 8.24 -1.25
C MET A 34 4.57 8.70 -2.56
N ASN A 35 4.67 7.82 -3.55
CA ASN A 35 5.18 8.12 -4.89
C ASN A 35 4.11 8.68 -5.85
N ASP A 36 2.85 8.82 -5.39
CA ASP A 36 1.80 9.54 -6.15
C ASP A 36 1.88 11.04 -5.87
N SER A 37 1.98 11.82 -6.94
CA SER A 37 2.06 13.29 -6.90
C SER A 37 0.70 13.99 -6.88
N TYR A 38 -0.42 13.27 -6.81
CA TYR A 38 -1.73 13.88 -6.98
C TYR A 38 -2.68 13.73 -5.79
N ARG A 39 -2.52 12.69 -4.98
CA ARG A 39 -3.56 12.29 -4.02
C ARG A 39 -3.32 12.78 -2.60
N TYR A 40 -2.10 12.69 -2.11
CA TYR A 40 -1.82 12.83 -0.68
C TYR A 40 -0.84 13.95 -0.39
N LYS A 41 -1.07 14.66 0.73
CA LYS A 41 -0.16 15.72 1.18
C LYS A 41 1.24 15.22 1.53
N TRP A 42 1.37 13.95 1.93
CA TRP A 42 2.65 13.30 2.19
C TRP A 42 3.30 12.71 0.92
N GLY A 43 2.63 12.79 -0.22
CA GLY A 43 3.10 12.24 -1.48
C GLY A 43 4.09 13.14 -2.23
N ALA A 44 4.50 12.66 -3.39
CA ALA A 44 5.54 13.22 -4.26
C ALA A 44 5.29 14.65 -4.78
N MET A 45 4.09 15.18 -4.62
CA MET A 45 3.79 16.58 -4.95
C MET A 45 4.43 17.56 -3.95
N ASN A 46 4.58 17.15 -2.69
CA ASN A 46 4.98 18.05 -1.59
C ASN A 46 6.27 17.60 -0.90
N ASN A 47 6.75 16.39 -1.16
CA ASN A 47 7.90 15.82 -0.46
C ASN A 47 8.81 15.09 -1.44
N ASP A 48 10.09 15.27 -1.30
CA ASP A 48 11.09 14.49 -2.00
C ASP A 48 11.15 13.05 -1.45
N PRO A 49 11.62 12.07 -2.26
CA PRO A 49 11.78 10.69 -1.79
C PRO A 49 12.58 10.57 -0.49
N SER A 50 13.67 11.31 -0.37
CA SER A 50 14.52 11.32 0.83
C SER A 50 13.80 11.81 2.07
N GLU A 51 12.89 12.77 1.95
CA GLU A 51 12.09 13.26 3.07
C GLU A 51 11.08 12.22 3.55
N PHE A 52 10.45 11.49 2.62
CA PHE A 52 9.59 10.36 2.97
C PHE A 52 10.38 9.26 3.68
N VAL A 53 11.52 8.86 3.14
CA VAL A 53 12.39 7.83 3.73
C VAL A 53 12.82 8.23 5.14
N ALA A 54 13.24 9.48 5.34
CA ALA A 54 13.61 9.97 6.66
C ALA A 54 12.43 9.95 7.65
N ALA A 55 11.23 10.37 7.20
CA ALA A 55 10.03 10.35 8.03
C ALA A 55 9.61 8.92 8.41
N PHE A 56 9.63 7.98 7.47
CA PHE A 56 9.30 6.57 7.73
C PHE A 56 10.24 5.97 8.78
N LYS A 57 11.55 6.18 8.62
CA LYS A 57 12.56 5.72 9.57
C LYS A 57 12.35 6.31 10.95
N HIS A 58 12.13 7.63 11.01
CA HIS A 58 11.91 8.32 12.27
C HIS A 58 10.69 7.77 13.03
N VAL A 59 9.58 7.54 12.33
CA VAL A 59 8.39 6.93 12.97
C VAL A 59 8.74 5.57 13.57
N LYS A 60 9.46 4.70 12.85
CA LYS A 60 9.87 3.41 13.38
C LYS A 60 10.79 3.55 14.59
N ASP A 61 11.77 4.43 14.52
CA ASP A 61 12.71 4.64 15.62
C ASP A 61 11.97 5.13 16.90
N VAL A 62 10.93 5.96 16.74
CA VAL A 62 10.10 6.40 17.88
C VAL A 62 9.31 5.22 18.47
N PHE A 63 8.75 4.35 17.65
CA PHE A 63 8.06 3.13 18.11
C PHE A 63 9.01 2.21 18.86
N ASP A 64 10.19 1.98 18.33
CA ASP A 64 11.23 1.15 18.95
C ASP A 64 11.66 1.76 20.31
N SER A 65 11.74 3.09 20.41
CA SER A 65 12.12 3.79 21.63
C SER A 65 11.18 3.60 22.82
N VAL A 66 9.92 3.28 22.58
CA VAL A 66 8.91 2.98 23.62
C VAL A 66 8.64 1.48 23.77
N GLY A 67 9.39 0.63 23.06
CA GLY A 67 9.25 -0.82 23.18
C GLY A 67 8.03 -1.40 22.47
N ALA A 68 7.49 -0.75 21.46
CA ALA A 68 6.39 -1.24 20.63
C ALA A 68 6.91 -2.24 19.57
N THR A 69 7.21 -3.47 20.00
CA THR A 69 7.90 -4.49 19.18
C THR A 69 6.96 -5.33 18.30
N ASP A 70 5.65 -5.32 18.58
CA ASP A 70 4.67 -6.12 17.84
C ASP A 70 4.12 -5.38 16.60
N ILE A 71 4.96 -4.55 15.97
CA ILE A 71 4.61 -3.82 14.76
C ILE A 71 5.23 -4.49 13.55
N ILE A 72 4.41 -4.80 12.56
CA ILE A 72 4.84 -5.25 11.24
C ILE A 72 4.83 -4.01 10.32
N TRP A 73 6.02 -3.59 9.90
CA TRP A 73 6.22 -2.36 9.12
C TRP A 73 5.92 -2.60 7.65
N VAL A 74 4.89 -1.92 7.15
CA VAL A 74 4.40 -2.07 5.78
C VAL A 74 4.74 -0.83 4.95
N TRP A 75 5.66 -1.01 3.99
CA TRP A 75 5.94 0.01 2.98
C TRP A 75 5.03 -0.19 1.77
N SER A 76 4.26 0.84 1.38
CA SER A 76 3.17 0.70 0.42
C SER A 76 3.17 1.78 -0.66
N PRO A 77 3.98 1.64 -1.73
CA PRO A 77 3.94 2.56 -2.85
C PRO A 77 2.69 2.35 -3.73
N HIS A 78 2.32 3.40 -4.47
CA HIS A 78 1.36 3.29 -5.56
C HIS A 78 1.97 2.49 -6.71
N ILE A 79 1.33 1.39 -7.08
CA ILE A 79 1.89 0.40 -8.00
C ILE A 79 2.29 0.96 -9.37
N ALA A 80 1.49 1.88 -9.91
CA ALA A 80 1.67 2.39 -11.28
C ALA A 80 2.54 3.66 -11.38
N LYS A 81 3.14 4.16 -10.28
CA LYS A 81 3.92 5.40 -10.30
C LYS A 81 5.43 5.19 -10.38
N GLY A 82 5.90 3.96 -10.22
CA GLY A 82 7.32 3.62 -10.28
C GLY A 82 8.16 4.29 -9.20
N LYS A 83 9.47 4.46 -9.46
CA LYS A 83 10.44 5.08 -8.55
C LYS A 83 10.56 4.36 -7.21
N PHE A 84 10.29 3.09 -7.15
CA PHE A 84 10.27 2.30 -5.92
C PHE A 84 11.59 2.39 -5.13
N PRO A 85 12.78 2.24 -5.76
CA PRO A 85 14.05 2.31 -5.02
C PRO A 85 14.29 3.67 -4.35
N GLU A 86 13.78 4.77 -4.93
CA GLU A 86 13.98 6.11 -4.39
C GLU A 86 13.23 6.31 -3.06
N TYR A 87 12.07 5.65 -2.91
CA TYR A 87 11.19 5.75 -1.74
C TYR A 87 11.36 4.60 -0.74
N TYR A 88 12.26 3.64 -1.02
CA TYR A 88 12.41 2.47 -0.16
C TYR A 88 13.24 2.78 1.10
N PRO A 89 12.70 2.60 2.32
CA PRO A 89 13.41 2.93 3.56
C PRO A 89 14.59 2.02 3.88
N GLY A 90 14.69 0.88 3.22
CA GLY A 90 15.70 -0.13 3.47
C GLY A 90 15.18 -1.34 4.22
N ASN A 91 15.92 -2.46 4.11
CA ASN A 91 15.46 -3.77 4.60
C ASN A 91 15.26 -3.84 6.11
N ASP A 92 15.99 -3.02 6.89
CA ASP A 92 15.90 -3.01 8.35
C ASP A 92 14.65 -2.27 8.86
N TYR A 93 14.01 -1.50 7.97
CA TYR A 93 12.83 -0.69 8.29
C TYR A 93 11.52 -1.25 7.72
N VAL A 94 11.59 -2.24 6.84
CA VAL A 94 10.42 -2.79 6.14
C VAL A 94 10.32 -4.28 6.34
N ASP A 95 9.19 -4.76 6.84
CA ASP A 95 8.88 -6.18 6.95
C ASP A 95 8.11 -6.69 5.75
N ILE A 96 7.17 -5.90 5.25
CA ILE A 96 6.27 -6.25 4.14
C ILE A 96 6.19 -5.09 3.15
N ILE A 97 6.21 -5.43 1.86
CA ILE A 97 5.87 -4.50 0.79
C ILE A 97 4.39 -4.66 0.48
N ALA A 98 3.66 -3.56 0.41
CA ALA A 98 2.26 -3.60 0.05
C ALA A 98 1.94 -2.71 -1.16
N THR A 99 0.85 -3.00 -1.85
CA THR A 99 0.32 -2.16 -2.92
C THR A 99 -1.17 -2.40 -3.13
N GLY A 100 -1.84 -1.49 -3.84
CA GLY A 100 -3.19 -1.72 -4.34
C GLY A 100 -3.18 -2.51 -5.65
N ALA A 101 -4.20 -3.33 -5.84
CA ALA A 101 -4.56 -3.95 -7.11
C ALA A 101 -6.07 -3.81 -7.30
N LEU A 102 -6.49 -2.64 -7.76
CA LEU A 102 -7.88 -2.27 -7.98
C LEU A 102 -8.18 -2.16 -9.48
N ASN A 103 -9.09 -2.99 -9.96
CA ASN A 103 -9.60 -2.87 -11.31
C ASN A 103 -10.90 -2.05 -11.31
N TYR A 104 -10.79 -0.80 -11.71
CA TYR A 104 -11.91 0.12 -11.84
C TYR A 104 -12.82 -0.19 -13.03
N GLY A 105 -12.39 -1.07 -13.95
CA GLY A 105 -13.08 -1.30 -15.20
C GLY A 105 -13.28 -0.01 -15.98
N THR A 106 -14.37 0.09 -16.72
CA THR A 106 -14.70 1.29 -17.51
C THR A 106 -15.52 2.33 -16.70
N SER A 107 -15.31 2.40 -15.39
CA SER A 107 -16.10 3.29 -14.50
C SER A 107 -15.63 4.74 -14.49
N ALA A 108 -14.44 5.04 -15.01
CA ALA A 108 -13.89 6.39 -15.04
C ALA A 108 -13.11 6.63 -16.35
N ASN A 109 -12.92 7.91 -16.70
CA ASN A 109 -12.22 8.30 -17.93
C ASN A 109 -10.72 7.93 -17.94
N PHE A 110 -10.16 7.65 -16.77
CA PHE A 110 -8.75 7.24 -16.61
C PHE A 110 -8.58 5.74 -16.52
N SER A 111 -9.65 4.95 -16.57
CA SER A 111 -9.63 3.50 -16.38
C SER A 111 -10.27 2.75 -17.52
N ASP A 112 -9.79 1.53 -17.72
CA ASP A 112 -10.34 0.55 -18.64
C ASP A 112 -10.46 -0.79 -17.93
N TRP A 113 -11.05 -1.80 -18.59
CA TRP A 113 -11.04 -3.14 -18.05
C TRP A 113 -9.64 -3.75 -18.20
N TRP A 114 -8.91 -3.77 -17.10
CA TRP A 114 -7.61 -4.41 -17.02
C TRP A 114 -7.71 -5.80 -16.39
N THR A 115 -6.97 -6.75 -16.94
CA THR A 115 -6.74 -8.06 -16.33
C THR A 115 -5.95 -7.91 -15.01
N PHE A 116 -5.90 -8.97 -14.21
CA PHE A 116 -5.05 -8.94 -13.01
C PHE A 116 -3.56 -8.79 -13.38
N GLU A 117 -3.12 -9.43 -14.47
CA GLU A 117 -1.77 -9.28 -15.01
C GLU A 117 -1.44 -7.81 -15.35
N GLU A 118 -2.37 -7.10 -15.99
CA GLU A 118 -2.19 -5.68 -16.34
C GLU A 118 -2.28 -4.76 -15.13
N THR A 119 -3.07 -5.12 -14.12
CA THR A 119 -3.25 -4.33 -12.90
C THR A 119 -2.09 -4.51 -11.93
N PHE A 120 -1.61 -5.72 -11.75
CA PHE A 120 -0.61 -6.11 -10.76
C PHE A 120 0.62 -6.79 -11.37
N GLY A 121 0.41 -7.81 -12.21
CA GLY A 121 1.47 -8.73 -12.67
C GLY A 121 2.65 -8.02 -13.31
N LYS A 122 2.40 -7.08 -14.20
CA LYS A 122 3.46 -6.32 -14.90
C LYS A 122 4.39 -5.50 -13.97
N TYR A 123 4.02 -5.30 -12.71
CA TYR A 123 4.83 -4.59 -11.73
C TYR A 123 5.47 -5.52 -10.70
N TYR A 124 5.06 -6.78 -10.68
CA TYR A 124 5.44 -7.74 -9.65
C TYR A 124 6.96 -7.89 -9.49
N ASP A 125 7.69 -8.05 -10.59
CA ASP A 125 9.14 -8.24 -10.54
C ASP A 125 9.88 -7.07 -9.89
N GLN A 126 9.38 -5.84 -10.08
CA GLN A 126 9.94 -4.66 -9.45
C GLN A 126 9.75 -4.68 -7.93
N LEU A 127 8.60 -5.15 -7.44
CA LEU A 127 8.32 -5.31 -6.01
C LEU A 127 9.09 -6.50 -5.43
N ALA A 128 9.12 -7.62 -6.14
CA ALA A 128 9.83 -8.83 -5.73
C ALA A 128 11.35 -8.64 -5.63
N SER A 129 11.93 -7.68 -6.36
CA SER A 129 13.36 -7.38 -6.32
C SER A 129 13.87 -6.89 -4.95
N PHE A 130 13.00 -6.49 -4.05
CA PHE A 130 13.35 -6.14 -2.67
C PHE A 130 13.44 -7.35 -1.73
N TYR A 131 13.07 -8.54 -2.20
CA TYR A 131 13.13 -9.81 -1.45
C TYR A 131 12.36 -9.79 -0.12
N LYS A 132 11.21 -9.11 -0.09
CA LYS A 132 10.29 -9.07 1.05
C LYS A 132 8.97 -9.74 0.68
N PRO A 133 8.22 -10.26 1.66
CA PRO A 133 6.83 -10.66 1.44
C PRO A 133 6.01 -9.52 0.84
N ILE A 134 5.07 -9.85 -0.04
CA ILE A 134 4.21 -8.87 -0.69
C ILE A 134 2.76 -9.03 -0.20
N MET A 135 2.16 -7.92 0.17
CA MET A 135 0.74 -7.80 0.52
C MET A 135 0.01 -7.04 -0.59
N ILE A 136 -1.09 -7.58 -1.07
CA ILE A 136 -2.05 -6.78 -1.83
C ILE A 136 -3.02 -6.16 -0.84
N ALA A 137 -2.72 -4.93 -0.42
CA ALA A 137 -3.43 -4.26 0.68
C ALA A 137 -4.81 -3.71 0.29
N GLU A 138 -5.08 -3.61 -1.01
CA GLU A 138 -6.37 -3.19 -1.57
C GLU A 138 -6.63 -4.02 -2.81
N PHE A 139 -7.35 -5.12 -2.64
CA PHE A 139 -7.63 -6.09 -3.70
C PHE A 139 -9.09 -6.07 -4.08
N GLY A 140 -9.39 -5.73 -5.33
CA GLY A 140 -10.78 -5.64 -5.78
C GLY A 140 -10.94 -5.35 -7.26
N SER A 141 -12.13 -5.70 -7.78
CA SER A 141 -12.53 -5.40 -9.15
C SER A 141 -14.00 -4.99 -9.19
N LEU A 142 -14.31 -3.91 -9.87
CA LEU A 142 -15.68 -3.58 -10.22
C LEU A 142 -16.22 -4.53 -11.29
N LYS A 143 -17.55 -4.60 -11.44
CA LYS A 143 -18.21 -5.42 -12.48
C LYS A 143 -18.42 -4.66 -13.81
N ILE A 144 -17.77 -3.51 -13.96
CA ILE A 144 -18.03 -2.59 -15.08
C ILE A 144 -16.98 -2.82 -16.16
N GLY A 145 -17.41 -3.34 -17.30
CA GLY A 145 -16.55 -3.57 -18.47
C GLY A 145 -16.06 -5.00 -18.64
N GLY A 146 -16.27 -5.91 -17.67
CA GLY A 146 -15.84 -7.30 -17.78
C GLY A 146 -16.31 -8.23 -16.66
N SER A 147 -15.72 -9.42 -16.60
CA SER A 147 -16.07 -10.45 -15.63
C SER A 147 -15.20 -10.38 -14.38
N ARG A 148 -15.75 -9.84 -13.30
CA ARG A 148 -15.09 -9.82 -11.99
C ARG A 148 -14.71 -11.21 -11.49
N ALA A 149 -15.59 -12.20 -11.67
CA ALA A 149 -15.32 -13.57 -11.26
C ALA A 149 -14.09 -14.16 -11.98
N LYS A 150 -13.96 -13.87 -13.30
CA LYS A 150 -12.77 -14.27 -14.04
C LYS A 150 -11.52 -13.53 -13.55
N TRP A 151 -11.62 -12.24 -13.25
CA TRP A 151 -10.50 -11.44 -12.76
C TRP A 151 -9.93 -11.98 -11.44
N PHE A 152 -10.80 -12.34 -10.49
CA PHE A 152 -10.40 -12.99 -9.25
C PHE A 152 -9.86 -14.41 -9.49
N GLY A 153 -10.51 -15.18 -10.36
CA GLY A 153 -10.04 -16.53 -10.72
C GLY A 153 -8.61 -16.50 -11.27
N ASP A 154 -8.36 -15.64 -12.27
CA ASP A 154 -7.02 -15.46 -12.86
C ASP A 154 -5.98 -15.05 -11.80
N ALA A 155 -6.35 -14.21 -10.82
CA ALA A 155 -5.46 -13.83 -9.73
C ALA A 155 -5.11 -15.03 -8.84
N PHE A 156 -6.11 -15.74 -8.33
CA PHE A 156 -5.93 -16.86 -7.40
C PHE A 156 -5.17 -18.03 -8.04
N GLU A 157 -5.40 -18.32 -9.31
CA GLU A 157 -4.68 -19.37 -10.04
C GLU A 157 -3.18 -19.07 -10.19
N ASN A 158 -2.80 -17.80 -10.17
CA ASN A 158 -1.43 -17.38 -10.43
C ASN A 158 -0.62 -17.01 -9.17
N PHE A 159 -1.24 -16.85 -7.99
CA PHE A 159 -0.50 -16.44 -6.79
C PHE A 159 0.67 -17.39 -6.46
N ASN A 160 0.46 -18.68 -6.47
CA ASN A 160 1.50 -19.65 -6.12
C ASN A 160 2.53 -19.90 -7.25
N THR A 161 2.23 -19.54 -8.48
CA THR A 161 3.05 -19.88 -9.63
C THR A 161 3.81 -18.68 -10.19
N LYS A 162 3.10 -17.58 -10.43
CA LYS A 162 3.67 -16.36 -11.01
C LYS A 162 4.08 -15.33 -9.96
N TYR A 163 3.41 -15.32 -8.78
CA TYR A 163 3.59 -14.27 -7.77
C TYR A 163 3.93 -14.84 -6.38
N PRO A 164 4.97 -15.71 -6.26
CA PRO A 164 5.23 -16.47 -5.05
C PRO A 164 5.58 -15.63 -3.80
N PHE A 165 5.96 -14.36 -3.95
CA PHE A 165 6.15 -13.46 -2.80
C PHE A 165 4.84 -12.89 -2.24
N VAL A 166 3.71 -13.01 -2.97
CA VAL A 166 2.41 -12.58 -2.47
C VAL A 166 1.91 -13.58 -1.43
N ASN A 167 1.82 -13.15 -0.18
CA ASN A 167 1.38 -14.00 0.93
C ASN A 167 0.17 -13.45 1.70
N THR A 168 -0.24 -12.23 1.42
CA THR A 168 -1.34 -11.57 2.11
C THR A 168 -2.20 -10.79 1.14
N ILE A 169 -3.52 -10.89 1.30
CA ILE A 169 -4.49 -10.16 0.48
C ILE A 169 -5.55 -9.57 1.41
N LEU A 170 -5.84 -8.28 1.24
CA LEU A 170 -6.95 -7.61 1.87
C LEU A 170 -7.97 -7.18 0.80
N PHE A 171 -9.18 -7.70 0.91
CA PHE A 171 -10.24 -7.29 0.02
C PHE A 171 -10.64 -5.84 0.29
N PHE A 172 -10.59 -5.04 -0.76
CA PHE A 172 -11.12 -3.69 -0.72
C PHE A 172 -12.65 -3.74 -0.92
N HIS A 173 -13.38 -3.17 0.02
CA HIS A 173 -14.82 -3.09 -0.07
C HIS A 173 -15.33 -1.77 0.52
N TYR A 174 -15.53 -0.80 -0.33
CA TYR A 174 -16.01 0.53 0.05
C TYR A 174 -17.08 1.01 -0.93
N ALA A 175 -18.22 1.45 -0.41
CA ALA A 175 -19.40 1.76 -1.21
C ALA A 175 -19.29 3.04 -2.05
N SER A 176 -18.37 3.96 -1.71
CA SER A 176 -18.19 5.20 -2.46
C SER A 176 -16.71 5.52 -2.65
N ASP A 177 -16.31 5.86 -3.86
CA ASP A 177 -15.00 6.42 -4.14
C ASP A 177 -15.16 7.83 -4.69
N LYS A 178 -14.67 8.83 -3.96
CA LYS A 178 -14.75 10.25 -4.34
C LYS A 178 -13.96 10.59 -5.61
N THR A 179 -13.07 9.71 -6.03
CA THR A 179 -12.32 9.87 -7.29
C THR A 179 -13.12 9.48 -8.51
N LEU A 180 -14.23 8.77 -8.32
CA LEU A 180 -15.12 8.37 -9.40
C LEU A 180 -16.25 9.40 -9.56
N THR A 181 -16.46 9.84 -10.78
CA THR A 181 -17.65 10.62 -11.17
C THR A 181 -18.94 9.80 -11.06
N TYR A 182 -18.80 8.51 -10.74
CA TYR A 182 -19.88 7.55 -10.60
C TYR A 182 -20.26 7.37 -9.13
N ASN A 183 -21.28 8.08 -8.73
CA ASN A 183 -21.83 8.04 -7.36
C ASN A 183 -22.86 6.90 -7.23
N LYS A 184 -22.42 5.65 -7.46
CA LYS A 184 -23.27 4.46 -7.30
C LYS A 184 -22.59 3.49 -6.36
N ASP A 185 -23.36 2.65 -5.68
CA ASP A 185 -22.90 1.59 -4.81
C ASP A 185 -21.80 0.76 -5.48
N LEU A 186 -20.56 1.07 -5.13
CA LEU A 186 -19.40 0.37 -5.65
C LEU A 186 -19.27 -0.94 -4.90
N ASN A 187 -19.34 -2.02 -5.62
CA ASN A 187 -19.15 -3.36 -5.08
C ASN A 187 -17.86 -3.95 -5.68
N TRP A 188 -16.82 -4.04 -4.85
CA TRP A 188 -15.47 -4.44 -5.24
C TRP A 188 -15.18 -5.93 -5.05
N ALA A 189 -15.92 -6.62 -4.17
CA ALA A 189 -15.69 -8.01 -3.79
C ALA A 189 -16.90 -8.90 -4.04
#